data_fedd317184c00668a79108b49a67c43e
#
_entry.id   fedd317184c00668a79108b49a67c43e
#
_cell.length_a   1.000
_cell.length_b   1.000
_cell.length_c   1.000
_cell.angle_alpha   90.00
_cell.angle_beta   90.00
_cell.angle_gamma   90.00
#
_symmetry.space_group_name_H-M   'P 1'
#
loop_
_entity.id
_entity.type
_entity.pdbx_description
1 polymer ?
#
loop_
_entity_poly.entity_id
_entity_poly.type
_entity_poly.pdbx_seq_one_letter_code
_entity_poly.pdbx_strand_id
1 'polypeptide(L)'
;MDAYDVIIMPWLAEKSMEARSMEQRLEFIVDKRANKTQIARAVETIFEVEVAKVNTRITKHGKHASVRLAEGYDAEDAAMRLGAF
;
A
#
# COMPACT_ATOMS: atom_id res chain seq x y z
N MET A 1 -14.49 -2.84 -7.63
CA MET A 1 -13.18 -3.37 -8.07
C MET A 1 -12.72 -4.46 -7.15
N ASP A 2 -12.20 -5.53 -7.74
CA ASP A 2 -11.55 -6.57 -6.97
C ASP A 2 -10.26 -6.02 -6.37
N ALA A 3 -9.86 -6.51 -5.20
CA ALA A 3 -8.64 -6.06 -4.52
C ALA A 3 -7.40 -6.17 -5.42
N TYR A 4 -7.30 -7.24 -6.19
CA TYR A 4 -6.16 -7.46 -7.08
C TYR A 4 -6.18 -6.57 -8.33
N ASP A 5 -7.33 -5.96 -8.64
CA ASP A 5 -7.42 -4.98 -9.72
C ASP A 5 -7.05 -3.58 -9.24
N VAL A 6 -7.20 -3.32 -7.94
CA VAL A 6 -6.89 -2.02 -7.35
C VAL A 6 -5.39 -1.82 -7.20
N ILE A 7 -4.69 -2.82 -6.68
CA ILE A 7 -3.24 -2.75 -6.45
C ILE A 7 -2.53 -3.31 -7.68
N ILE A 8 -1.82 -2.45 -8.41
CA ILE A 8 -1.11 -2.87 -9.61
C ILE A 8 0.24 -3.48 -9.26
N MET A 9 1.02 -2.80 -8.46
CA MET A 9 2.34 -3.29 -8.05
C MET A 9 2.82 -2.54 -6.81
N PRO A 10 3.71 -3.16 -6.02
CA PRO A 10 4.35 -2.45 -4.91
C PRO A 10 5.38 -1.46 -5.48
N TRP A 11 5.58 -0.37 -4.75
CA TRP A 11 6.61 0.61 -5.11
C TRP A 11 7.79 0.42 -4.17
N LEU A 12 8.87 -0.14 -4.70
CA LEU A 12 10.03 -0.56 -3.91
C LEU A 12 11.24 0.38 -4.02
N ALA A 13 11.01 1.66 -4.26
CA ALA A 13 12.08 2.64 -4.23
C ALA A 13 12.69 2.69 -2.83
N GLU A 14 13.99 3.01 -2.75
CA GLU A 14 14.69 3.09 -1.47
C GLU A 14 13.95 3.96 -0.45
N LYS A 15 13.45 5.09 -0.90
CA LYS A 15 12.70 6.02 -0.04
C LYS A 15 11.43 5.40 0.53
N SER A 16 10.72 4.61 -0.26
CA SER A 16 9.52 3.97 0.26
C SER A 16 9.84 2.82 1.21
N MET A 17 10.98 2.18 1.05
CA MET A 17 11.45 1.17 1.99
C MET A 17 11.74 1.81 3.36
N GLU A 18 12.37 2.98 3.38
CA GLU A 18 12.58 3.73 4.62
C GLU A 18 11.25 4.13 5.27
N ALA A 19 10.33 4.66 4.49
CA ALA A 19 9.02 5.04 5.01
C ALA A 19 8.28 3.84 5.60
N ARG A 20 8.39 2.68 4.95
CA ARG A 20 7.77 1.44 5.44
C ARG A 20 8.34 1.04 6.80
N SER A 21 9.67 1.09 6.92
CA SER A 21 10.35 0.70 8.15
C SER A 21 10.09 1.66 9.31
N MET A 22 10.15 2.97 9.03
CA MET A 22 10.07 4.00 10.07
C MET A 22 8.66 4.41 10.45
N GLU A 23 7.74 4.38 9.50
CA GLU A 23 6.40 4.93 9.69
C GLU A 23 5.28 3.90 9.51
N GLN A 24 5.63 2.63 9.39
CA GLN A 24 4.65 1.56 9.15
C GLN A 24 3.79 1.86 7.93
N ARG A 25 4.43 2.28 6.85
CA ARG A 25 3.77 2.58 5.59
C ARG A 25 4.18 1.62 4.49
N LEU A 26 3.19 1.31 3.64
CA LEU A 26 3.40 0.57 2.39
C LEU A 26 3.08 1.50 1.23
N GLU A 27 3.83 1.40 0.15
CA GLU A 27 3.56 2.20 -1.03
C GLU A 27 3.30 1.31 -2.24
N PHE A 28 2.34 1.75 -3.07
CA PHE A 28 1.88 1.00 -4.23
C PHE A 28 1.61 1.91 -5.42
N ILE A 29 1.69 1.32 -6.61
CA ILE A 29 1.05 1.87 -7.79
C ILE A 29 -0.33 1.24 -7.84
N VAL A 30 -1.37 2.06 -7.97
CA VAL A 30 -2.75 1.60 -7.94
C VAL A 30 -3.49 2.02 -9.21
N ASP A 31 -4.66 1.42 -9.43
CA ASP A 31 -5.51 1.78 -10.56
C ASP A 31 -5.97 3.24 -10.41
N LYS A 32 -5.92 3.99 -11.51
CA LYS A 32 -6.29 5.41 -11.50
C LYS A 32 -7.73 5.65 -11.05
N ARG A 33 -8.59 4.68 -11.23
CA ARG A 33 -10.01 4.77 -10.89
C ARG A 33 -10.30 4.45 -9.42
N ALA A 34 -9.32 3.89 -8.71
CA ALA A 34 -9.51 3.50 -7.33
C ALA A 34 -9.51 4.73 -6.41
N ASN A 35 -10.45 4.77 -5.48
CA ASN A 35 -10.49 5.80 -4.45
C ASN A 35 -9.79 5.28 -3.17
N LYS A 36 -9.63 6.15 -2.18
CA LYS A 36 -8.95 5.81 -0.94
C LYS A 36 -9.60 4.65 -0.20
N THR A 37 -10.92 4.59 -0.19
CA THR A 37 -11.67 3.51 0.46
C THR A 37 -11.39 2.18 -0.21
N GLN A 38 -11.40 2.15 -1.54
CA GLN A 38 -11.11 0.93 -2.30
C GLN A 38 -9.67 0.47 -2.08
N ILE A 39 -8.74 1.42 -2.05
CA ILE A 39 -7.32 1.11 -1.80
C ILE A 39 -7.14 0.52 -0.41
N ALA A 40 -7.74 1.13 0.61
CA ALA A 40 -7.66 0.63 1.98
C ALA A 40 -8.19 -0.80 2.09
N ARG A 41 -9.36 -1.05 1.51
CA ARG A 41 -9.96 -2.39 1.54
C ARG A 41 -9.11 -3.42 0.80
N ALA A 42 -8.52 -3.04 -0.32
CA ALA A 42 -7.66 -3.93 -1.10
C ALA A 42 -6.43 -4.33 -0.28
N VAL A 43 -5.79 -3.36 0.37
CA VAL A 43 -4.63 -3.64 1.21
C VAL A 43 -5.02 -4.53 2.40
N GLU A 44 -6.12 -4.23 3.06
CA GLU A 44 -6.60 -5.04 4.18
C GLU A 44 -6.87 -6.49 3.76
N THR A 45 -7.44 -6.68 2.59
CA THR A 45 -7.75 -8.02 2.07
C THR A 45 -6.50 -8.78 1.70
N ILE A 46 -5.59 -8.15 0.96
CA ILE A 46 -4.40 -8.82 0.44
C ILE A 46 -3.37 -9.10 1.53
N PHE A 47 -3.15 -8.14 2.41
CA PHE A 47 -2.10 -8.22 3.43
C PHE A 47 -2.61 -8.68 4.80
N GLU A 48 -3.93 -8.77 4.97
CA GLU A 48 -4.55 -9.16 6.24
C GLU A 48 -4.15 -8.22 7.39
N VAL A 49 -4.24 -6.92 7.12
CA VAL A 49 -3.90 -5.86 8.09
C VAL A 49 -5.04 -4.85 8.18
N GLU A 50 -4.96 -3.96 9.16
CA GLU A 50 -5.85 -2.81 9.23
C GLU A 50 -5.13 -1.56 8.73
N VAL A 51 -5.83 -0.75 7.95
CA VAL A 51 -5.30 0.50 7.38
C VAL A 51 -5.80 1.68 8.19
N ALA A 52 -4.86 2.51 8.64
CA ALA A 52 -5.20 3.73 9.39
C ALA A 52 -5.44 4.91 8.44
N LYS A 53 -4.64 5.02 7.38
CA LYS A 53 -4.73 6.17 6.49
C LYS A 53 -4.19 5.82 5.10
N VAL A 54 -4.81 6.41 4.08
CA VAL A 54 -4.34 6.30 2.69
C VAL A 54 -4.15 7.70 2.13
N ASN A 55 -2.98 7.94 1.56
CA ASN A 55 -2.71 9.15 0.78
C ASN A 55 -2.44 8.75 -0.65
N THR A 56 -2.89 9.55 -1.60
CA THR A 56 -2.68 9.28 -3.02
C THR A 56 -2.05 10.48 -3.69
N ARG A 57 -1.26 10.21 -4.75
CA ARG A 57 -0.72 11.26 -5.61
C ARG A 57 -0.54 10.71 -7.01
N ILE A 58 -0.54 11.60 -7.99
CA ILE A 58 -0.32 11.24 -9.38
C ILE A 58 1.10 11.63 -9.77
N THR A 59 1.83 10.69 -10.38
CA THR A 59 3.18 10.92 -10.88
C THR A 59 3.29 10.41 -12.31
N LYS A 60 4.48 10.55 -12.92
CA LYS A 60 4.73 10.00 -14.25
C LYS A 60 4.59 8.48 -14.31
N HIS A 61 4.65 7.82 -13.17
CA HIS A 61 4.53 6.36 -13.09
C HIS A 61 3.09 5.89 -12.87
N GLY A 62 2.16 6.82 -12.69
CA GLY A 62 0.76 6.54 -12.47
C GLY A 62 0.27 7.06 -11.12
N LYS A 63 -0.78 6.45 -10.60
CA LYS A 63 -1.32 6.84 -9.30
C LYS A 63 -0.62 6.07 -8.19
N HIS A 64 0.01 6.80 -7.28
CA HIS A 64 0.66 6.22 -6.11
C HIS A 64 -0.28 6.27 -4.91
N ALA A 65 -0.21 5.23 -4.09
CA ALA A 65 -0.89 5.20 -2.80
C ALA A 65 0.13 4.93 -1.71
N SER A 66 0.13 5.78 -0.70
CA SER A 66 0.90 5.57 0.52
C SER A 66 -0.08 5.14 1.60
N VAL A 67 0.08 3.93 2.09
CA VAL A 67 -0.87 3.31 3.02
C VAL A 67 -0.20 3.15 4.38
N ARG A 68 -0.75 3.83 5.38
CA ARG A 68 -0.27 3.71 6.75
C ARG A 68 -1.10 2.66 7.48
N LEU A 69 -0.42 1.71 8.11
CA LEU A 69 -1.09 0.66 8.86
C LEU A 69 -1.53 1.15 10.23
N ALA A 70 -2.58 0.53 10.76
CA ALA A 70 -3.07 0.81 12.10
C ALA A 70 -2.04 0.33 13.13
N GLU A 71 -2.15 0.85 14.34
CA GLU A 71 -1.27 0.46 15.44
C GLU A 71 -1.34 -1.06 15.68
N GLY A 72 -0.20 -1.67 15.90
CA GLY A 72 -0.11 -3.11 16.12
C GLY A 72 0.23 -3.91 14.88
N TYR A 73 0.25 -3.28 13.70
CA TYR A 73 0.60 -3.95 12.44
C TYR A 73 1.96 -3.47 11.97
N ASP A 74 2.80 -4.41 11.53
CA ASP A 74 4.15 -4.14 11.05
C ASP A 74 4.16 -4.15 9.52
N ALA A 75 4.56 -3.03 8.92
CA ALA A 75 4.61 -2.90 7.47
C ALA A 75 5.62 -3.85 6.83
N GLU A 76 6.76 -4.08 7.47
CA GLU A 76 7.76 -5.02 6.94
C GLU A 76 7.23 -6.45 6.95
N ASP A 77 6.58 -6.85 8.04
CA ASP A 77 5.98 -8.18 8.15
C ASP A 77 4.90 -8.36 7.07
N ALA A 78 4.05 -7.36 6.90
CA ALA A 78 3.01 -7.41 5.88
C ALA A 78 3.60 -7.53 4.47
N ALA A 79 4.64 -6.76 4.18
CA ALA A 79 5.31 -6.82 2.89
C ALA A 79 5.95 -8.18 2.62
N MET A 80 6.53 -8.78 3.64
CA MET A 80 7.20 -10.07 3.52
C MET A 80 6.22 -11.22 3.29
N ARG A 81 5.00 -11.12 3.79
CA ARG A 81 3.99 -12.18 3.65
C ARG A 81 3.70 -12.56 2.21
N LEU A 82 3.78 -11.60 1.30
CA LEU A 82 3.50 -11.88 -0.10
C LEU A 82 4.72 -12.42 -0.85
N GLY A 83 5.90 -12.37 -0.24
CA GLY A 83 7.13 -12.80 -0.88
C GLY A 83 7.50 -12.03 -2.14
N ALA A 84 6.77 -10.97 -2.45
CA ALA A 84 6.95 -10.20 -3.69
C ALA A 84 7.68 -8.88 -3.46
N PHE A 85 7.91 -8.55 -2.24
CA PHE A 85 8.50 -7.26 -1.88
C PHE A 85 9.88 -7.43 -1.32
#